data_f6127751d915337abd3401173382035d
#
_entry.id   f6127751d915337abd3401173382035d
#
_cell.length_a   1.000
_cell.length_b   1.000
_cell.length_c   1.000
_cell.angle_alpha   90.00
_cell.angle_beta   90.00
_cell.angle_gamma   90.00
#
_symmetry.space_group_name_H-M   'P 1'
#
loop_
_entity.id
_entity.type
_entity.pdbx_description
1 polymer ?
#
loop_
_entity_poly.entity_id
_entity_poly.type
_entity_poly.pdbx_seq_one_letter_code
_entity_poly.pdbx_strand_id
1 'polypeptide(L)'
;MSLAALVPTLSQAETFLFMAEEHGCIWCARWDAEVADAYHKTPEGRAAPLKRFDIHGEAPEGVDFAQRVRFTPTFILVRDGAEIDRIEGYPGEDFFWGLLDMMLERADVSVEETG
;
A
#
# COMPACT_ATOMS: atom_id res chain seq x y z
N MET A 1 -14.39 -21.67 40.87
CA MET A 1 -14.48 -21.66 39.43
C MET A 1 -14.11 -20.28 38.91
N SER A 2 -12.90 -20.13 38.37
CA SER A 2 -12.52 -18.88 37.76
C SER A 2 -12.96 -18.89 36.33
N LEU A 3 -13.90 -18.03 36.00
CA LEU A 3 -14.28 -17.76 34.65
C LEU A 3 -13.16 -16.92 34.02
N ALA A 4 -12.39 -17.54 33.13
CA ALA A 4 -11.43 -16.80 32.33
C ALA A 4 -12.23 -15.90 31.39
N ALA A 5 -12.22 -14.59 31.63
CA ALA A 5 -12.79 -13.64 30.74
C ALA A 5 -11.95 -13.63 29.47
N LEU A 6 -12.54 -14.11 28.37
CA LEU A 6 -11.92 -13.97 27.05
C LEU A 6 -12.01 -12.49 26.68
N VAL A 7 -10.89 -11.81 26.81
CA VAL A 7 -10.78 -10.44 26.30
C VAL A 7 -10.65 -10.55 24.78
N PRO A 8 -11.62 -10.04 24.01
CA PRO A 8 -11.47 -10.05 22.56
C PRO A 8 -10.23 -9.22 22.20
N THR A 9 -9.26 -9.88 21.57
CA THR A 9 -8.14 -9.16 20.99
C THR A 9 -8.67 -8.39 19.81
N LEU A 10 -8.62 -7.05 19.93
CA LEU A 10 -8.89 -6.19 18.80
C LEU A 10 -7.76 -6.36 17.78
N SER A 11 -8.02 -7.14 16.74
CA SER A 11 -7.08 -7.19 15.62
C SER A 11 -7.16 -5.87 14.89
N GLN A 12 -6.05 -5.14 14.87
CA GLN A 12 -5.95 -3.95 14.05
C GLN A 12 -5.99 -4.35 12.58
N ALA A 13 -6.72 -3.59 11.78
CA ALA A 13 -6.76 -3.80 10.34
C ALA A 13 -5.35 -3.68 9.76
N GLU A 14 -4.90 -4.70 9.03
CA GLU A 14 -3.61 -4.66 8.35
C GLU A 14 -3.76 -3.94 7.02
N THR A 15 -3.07 -2.80 6.93
CA THR A 15 -3.08 -1.96 5.73
C THR A 15 -1.69 -1.96 5.10
N PHE A 16 -1.65 -2.24 3.80
CA PHE A 16 -0.40 -2.23 3.03
C PHE A 16 -0.62 -1.49 1.71
N LEU A 17 0.47 -0.92 1.22
CA LEU A 17 0.49 -0.41 -0.15
C LEU A 17 1.28 -1.40 -1.00
N PHE A 18 0.60 -2.07 -1.93
CA PHE A 18 1.25 -2.97 -2.87
C PHE A 18 1.68 -2.21 -4.10
N MET A 19 2.92 -2.38 -4.50
CA MET A 19 3.43 -1.83 -5.76
C MET A 19 3.57 -2.97 -6.77
N ALA A 20 2.75 -2.92 -7.81
CA ALA A 20 2.86 -3.82 -8.94
C ALA A 20 3.91 -3.27 -9.89
N GLU A 21 4.91 -4.08 -10.20
CA GLU A 21 6.03 -3.68 -11.04
C GLU A 21 6.39 -4.76 -12.04
N GLU A 22 7.25 -4.43 -12.98
CA GLU A 22 7.78 -5.41 -13.93
C GLU A 22 9.17 -5.00 -14.38
N HIS A 23 9.92 -5.99 -14.87
CA HIS A 23 11.26 -5.74 -15.40
C HIS A 23 11.19 -4.79 -16.60
N GLY A 24 12.09 -3.82 -16.64
CA GLY A 24 12.12 -2.85 -17.73
C GLY A 24 11.12 -1.71 -17.62
N CYS A 25 10.41 -1.62 -16.51
CA CYS A 25 9.45 -0.54 -16.28
C CYS A 25 10.20 0.75 -15.91
N ILE A 26 10.25 1.70 -16.85
CA ILE A 26 10.97 2.96 -16.64
C ILE A 26 10.35 3.82 -15.54
N TRP A 27 9.02 3.83 -15.44
CA TRP A 27 8.32 4.60 -14.40
C TRP A 27 8.48 3.98 -13.02
N CYS A 28 8.62 2.65 -12.94
CA CYS A 28 8.96 1.96 -11.70
C CYS A 28 10.35 2.36 -11.22
N ALA A 29 11.31 2.40 -12.14
CA ALA A 29 12.68 2.83 -11.84
C ALA A 29 12.72 4.28 -11.38
N ARG A 30 11.89 5.12 -11.95
CA ARG A 30 11.81 6.53 -11.58
C ARG A 30 11.24 6.69 -10.16
N TRP A 31 10.17 5.95 -9.84
CA TRP A 31 9.63 5.94 -8.48
C TRP A 31 10.68 5.45 -7.49
N ASP A 32 11.41 4.40 -7.85
CA ASP A 32 12.49 3.89 -7.00
C ASP A 32 13.53 4.96 -6.69
N ALA A 33 13.92 5.73 -7.70
CA ALA A 33 14.92 6.78 -7.53
C ALA A 33 14.40 7.97 -6.71
N GLU A 34 13.12 8.30 -6.84
CA GLU A 34 12.58 9.52 -6.25
C GLU A 34 11.87 9.30 -4.91
N VAL A 35 11.30 8.13 -4.68
CA VAL A 35 10.39 7.90 -3.54
C VAL A 35 10.81 6.73 -2.66
N ALA A 36 11.29 5.63 -3.22
CA ALA A 36 11.44 4.37 -2.50
C ALA A 36 12.20 4.49 -1.18
N ASP A 37 13.36 5.16 -1.20
CA ASP A 37 14.20 5.28 0.00
C ASP A 37 13.54 6.05 1.12
N ALA A 38 12.72 7.03 0.78
CA ALA A 38 12.05 7.86 1.77
C ALA A 38 10.73 7.26 2.23
N TYR A 39 10.12 6.38 1.45
CA TYR A 39 8.74 5.93 1.68
C TYR A 39 8.51 5.43 3.11
N HIS A 40 9.32 4.49 3.58
CA HIS A 40 9.13 3.89 4.90
C HIS A 40 9.45 4.86 6.07
N LYS A 41 10.08 5.99 5.76
CA LYS A 41 10.42 7.02 6.75
C LYS A 41 9.30 8.05 6.93
N THR A 42 8.28 7.99 6.09
CA THR A 42 7.16 8.91 6.13
C THR A 42 6.00 8.38 6.97
N PRO A 43 5.14 9.25 7.49
CA PRO A 43 3.92 8.80 8.18
C PRO A 43 3.04 7.92 7.29
N GLU A 44 2.94 8.24 6.01
CA GLU A 44 2.17 7.47 5.02
C GLU A 44 2.74 6.05 4.88
N GLY A 45 4.07 5.94 4.75
CA GLY A 45 4.74 4.65 4.60
C GLY A 45 4.66 3.79 5.86
N ARG A 46 4.55 4.42 7.02
CA ARG A 46 4.32 3.69 8.26
C ARG A 46 2.86 3.24 8.39
N ALA A 47 1.92 4.07 7.92
CA ALA A 47 0.50 3.74 7.95
C ALA A 47 0.15 2.63 6.96
N ALA A 48 0.82 2.61 5.80
CA ALA A 48 0.63 1.60 4.75
C ALA A 48 2.00 1.12 4.26
N PRO A 49 2.63 0.18 4.98
CA PRO A 49 3.94 -0.34 4.58
C PRO A 49 3.92 -0.91 3.16
N LEU A 50 5.04 -0.72 2.46
CA LEU A 50 5.17 -1.12 1.06
C LEU A 50 5.42 -2.62 0.93
N LYS A 51 4.69 -3.27 0.03
CA LYS A 51 4.96 -4.62 -0.46
C LYS A 51 5.01 -4.58 -1.97
N ARG A 52 5.99 -5.27 -2.55
CA ARG A 52 6.21 -5.23 -4.01
C ARG A 52 5.94 -6.59 -4.62
N PHE A 53 5.42 -6.60 -5.83
CA PHE A 53 5.28 -7.85 -6.57
C PHE A 53 5.43 -7.59 -8.07
N ASP A 54 5.95 -8.61 -8.76
CA ASP A 54 6.10 -8.60 -10.21
C ASP A 54 4.80 -9.12 -10.83
N ILE A 55 4.25 -8.37 -11.80
CA ILE A 55 2.98 -8.75 -12.43
C ILE A 55 3.10 -10.03 -13.27
N HIS A 56 4.33 -10.44 -13.62
CA HIS A 56 4.60 -11.69 -14.35
C HIS A 56 4.98 -12.83 -13.41
N GLY A 57 5.13 -12.55 -12.12
CA GLY A 57 5.42 -13.57 -11.12
C GLY A 57 4.17 -14.07 -10.44
N GLU A 58 4.36 -14.72 -9.31
CA GLU A 58 3.24 -15.21 -8.50
C GLU A 58 2.49 -14.03 -7.86
N ALA A 59 1.15 -14.12 -7.91
CA ALA A 59 0.30 -13.14 -7.23
C ALA A 59 0.53 -13.22 -5.72
N PRO A 60 0.49 -12.07 -4.99
CA PRO A 60 0.61 -12.08 -3.55
C PRO A 60 -0.46 -12.97 -2.90
N GLU A 61 -0.05 -13.80 -1.96
CA GLU A 61 -0.97 -14.67 -1.23
C GLU A 61 -1.85 -13.85 -0.29
N GLY A 62 -3.11 -14.27 -0.17
CA GLY A 62 -4.05 -13.67 0.77
C GLY A 62 -4.54 -12.29 0.39
N VAL A 63 -4.38 -11.90 -0.87
CA VAL A 63 -4.79 -10.59 -1.36
C VAL A 63 -5.76 -10.76 -2.52
N ASP A 64 -6.92 -10.10 -2.40
CA ASP A 64 -7.91 -10.01 -3.46
C ASP A 64 -7.82 -8.65 -4.13
N PHE A 65 -7.33 -8.62 -5.36
CA PHE A 65 -7.34 -7.41 -6.17
C PHE A 65 -8.69 -7.27 -6.84
N ALA A 66 -9.26 -6.06 -6.80
CA ALA A 66 -10.58 -5.79 -7.35
C ALA A 66 -10.63 -5.97 -8.86
N GLN A 67 -9.50 -5.76 -9.52
CA GLN A 67 -9.38 -5.90 -10.96
C GLN A 67 -7.94 -6.20 -11.35
N ARG A 68 -7.76 -6.66 -12.58
CA ARG A 68 -6.45 -6.97 -13.13
C ARG A 68 -5.56 -5.73 -13.17
N VAL A 69 -4.28 -5.90 -12.87
CA VAL A 69 -3.28 -4.85 -13.04
C VAL A 69 -2.94 -4.73 -14.52
N ARG A 70 -3.10 -3.54 -15.07
CA ARG A 70 -2.86 -3.26 -16.50
C ARG A 70 -1.65 -2.40 -16.76
N PHE A 71 -1.21 -1.65 -15.76
CA PHE A 71 -0.12 -0.69 -15.88
C PHE A 71 0.90 -0.91 -14.79
N THR A 72 2.16 -0.60 -15.08
CA THR A 72 3.21 -0.57 -14.05
C THR A 72 3.88 0.80 -14.03
N PRO A 73 4.13 1.35 -12.86
CA PRO A 73 3.69 0.81 -11.58
C PRO A 73 2.20 1.03 -11.35
N THR A 74 1.59 0.16 -10.56
CA THR A 74 0.27 0.41 -9.97
C THR A 74 0.41 0.26 -8.47
N PHE A 75 -0.10 1.23 -7.73
CA PHE A 75 -0.03 1.24 -6.27
C PHE A 75 -1.41 0.90 -5.73
N ILE A 76 -1.51 -0.21 -5.02
CA ILE A 76 -2.80 -0.78 -4.60
C ILE A 76 -2.87 -0.76 -3.08
N LEU A 77 -3.83 -0.01 -2.56
CA LEU A 77 -4.06 0.03 -1.12
C LEU A 77 -4.91 -1.17 -0.72
N VAL A 78 -4.37 -2.00 0.17
CA VAL A 78 -5.00 -3.24 0.60
C VAL A 78 -5.20 -3.20 2.10
N ARG A 79 -6.43 -3.50 2.54
CA ARG A 79 -6.76 -3.61 3.96
C ARG A 79 -7.37 -4.98 4.21
N ASP A 80 -6.78 -5.71 5.17
CA ASP A 80 -7.24 -7.06 5.54
C ASP A 80 -7.37 -7.98 4.33
N GLY A 81 -6.43 -7.89 3.39
CA GLY A 81 -6.36 -8.74 2.22
C GLY A 81 -7.23 -8.30 1.05
N ALA A 82 -7.98 -7.21 1.16
CA ALA A 82 -8.85 -6.73 0.07
C ALA A 82 -8.37 -5.38 -0.46
N GLU A 83 -8.35 -5.25 -1.77
CA GLU A 83 -8.09 -3.96 -2.41
C GLU A 83 -9.19 -2.98 -2.07
N ILE A 84 -8.81 -1.77 -1.62
CA ILE A 84 -9.77 -0.71 -1.32
C ILE A 84 -9.63 0.50 -2.24
N ASP A 85 -8.46 0.69 -2.84
CA ASP A 85 -8.23 1.79 -3.79
C ASP A 85 -6.93 1.53 -4.54
N ARG A 86 -6.69 2.27 -5.64
CA ARG A 86 -5.41 2.15 -6.37
C ARG A 86 -5.05 3.43 -7.11
N ILE A 87 -3.76 3.58 -7.36
CA ILE A 87 -3.18 4.62 -8.20
C ILE A 87 -2.52 3.90 -9.36
N GLU A 88 -2.99 4.14 -10.59
CA GLU A 88 -2.41 3.53 -11.79
C GLU A 88 -1.38 4.48 -12.39
N GLY A 89 -0.14 4.00 -12.50
CA GLY A 89 0.97 4.78 -13.01
C GLY A 89 1.67 5.61 -11.94
N TYR A 90 2.74 6.29 -12.36
CA TYR A 90 3.49 7.18 -11.49
C TYR A 90 3.51 8.59 -12.08
N PRO A 91 2.73 9.51 -11.51
CA PRO A 91 2.59 10.87 -12.07
C PRO A 91 3.67 11.84 -11.64
N GLY A 92 4.70 11.39 -10.95
CA GLY A 92 5.74 12.22 -10.35
C GLY A 92 5.61 12.30 -8.86
N GLU A 93 6.68 12.74 -8.19
CA GLU A 93 6.80 12.69 -6.73
C GLU A 93 5.69 13.45 -6.03
N ASP A 94 5.46 14.70 -6.38
CA ASP A 94 4.48 15.54 -5.70
C ASP A 94 3.06 14.99 -5.84
N PHE A 95 2.69 14.60 -7.05
CA PHE A 95 1.36 14.04 -7.30
C PHE A 95 1.19 12.68 -6.62
N PHE A 96 2.27 11.87 -6.57
CA PHE A 96 2.20 10.58 -5.89
C PHE A 96 1.82 10.76 -4.42
N TRP A 97 2.52 11.64 -3.71
CA TRP A 97 2.23 11.86 -2.29
C TRP A 97 0.84 12.42 -2.07
N GLY A 98 0.41 13.35 -2.92
CA GLY A 98 -0.93 13.94 -2.84
C GLY A 98 -2.03 12.91 -3.07
N LEU A 99 -1.87 12.06 -4.09
CA LEU A 99 -2.84 11.00 -4.38
C LEU A 99 -2.87 9.95 -3.28
N LEU A 100 -1.70 9.59 -2.74
CA LEU A 100 -1.62 8.64 -1.63
C LEU A 100 -2.33 9.18 -0.40
N ASP A 101 -2.08 10.45 -0.05
CA ASP A 101 -2.74 11.07 1.09
C ASP A 101 -4.26 11.09 0.94
N MET A 102 -4.76 11.44 -0.25
CA MET A 102 -6.19 11.40 -0.54
C MET A 102 -6.75 10.00 -0.42
N MET A 103 -6.01 9.01 -0.92
CA MET A 103 -6.42 7.61 -0.86
C MET A 103 -6.51 7.11 0.59
N LEU A 104 -5.52 7.43 1.41
CA LEU A 104 -5.50 7.06 2.82
C LEU A 104 -6.64 7.74 3.58
N GLU A 105 -6.89 9.01 3.29
CA GLU A 105 -7.98 9.76 3.91
C GLU A 105 -9.34 9.15 3.57
N ARG A 106 -9.59 8.86 2.30
CA ARG A 106 -10.84 8.22 1.87
C ARG A 106 -11.04 6.86 2.51
N ALA A 107 -9.96 6.16 2.81
CA ALA A 107 -9.98 4.84 3.43
C ALA A 107 -10.04 4.88 4.96
N ASP A 108 -10.10 6.06 5.54
CA ASP A 108 -10.04 6.26 7.00
C ASP A 108 -8.79 5.63 7.63
N VAL A 109 -7.68 5.64 6.92
CA VAL A 109 -6.39 5.19 7.45
C VAL A 109 -5.75 6.34 8.20
N SER A 110 -5.54 6.16 9.49
CA SER A 110 -4.89 7.19 10.31
C SER A 110 -3.42 7.30 9.94
N VAL A 111 -3.00 8.50 9.60
CA VAL A 111 -1.61 8.82 9.34
C VAL A 111 -1.12 9.66 10.52
N GLU A 112 -0.30 9.03 11.39
CA GLU A 112 0.23 9.74 12.55
C GLU A 112 1.42 10.58 12.14
N GLU A 113 1.24 11.90 12.24
CA GLU A 113 2.34 12.82 12.12
C GLU A 113 3.07 12.86 13.47
N THR A 114 4.00 11.94 13.66
CA THR A 114 4.94 12.07 14.76
C THR A 114 6.12 12.86 14.25
N GLY A 115 6.16 14.07 14.68
CA GLY A 115 7.35 14.89 14.47
C GLY A 115 8.59 14.27 15.08
#